data_caa5dd1aa838e2f8c7977094dc641a8e
#
_entry.id   caa5dd1aa838e2f8c7977094dc641a8e
#
_cell.length_a   1.000
_cell.length_b   1.000
_cell.length_c   1.000
_cell.angle_alpha   90.00
_cell.angle_beta   90.00
_cell.angle_gamma   90.00
#
_symmetry.space_group_name_H-M   'P 1'
#
loop_
_entity.id
_entity.type
_entity.pdbx_description
1 polymer ?
#
loop_
_entity_poly.entity_id
_entity_poly.type
_entity_poly.pdbx_seq_one_letter_code
_entity_poly.pdbx_strand_id
1 'polypeptide(L)'
;DNQNIRCNFVREKIINFIFYCMKNNHLGSDEIRKSFVNDVKNIINEARATAVRSVDSCRVQMYWNIGRRIFEEEQQGKQRADYGTYLIKNLSQCIEPEYGSGFTIRQLERSRQFYRIYPIASTVRTQLNWSQYKLLISIPDPYKREYYELESVNNGWTARETERQINSQLYERLLLSNDKESVLALARKERISLTPQAVIKDPM
;
A
#
# COMPACT_ATOMS: atom_id res chain seq x y z
N ASP A 1 -11.28 26.94 -73.04
CA ASP A 1 -12.03 26.56 -71.80
C ASP A 1 -11.47 25.36 -71.02
N ASN A 2 -10.70 24.46 -71.70
CA ASN A 2 -10.15 23.24 -71.02
C ASN A 2 -8.96 23.51 -70.11
N GLN A 3 -8.28 24.60 -70.16
CA GLN A 3 -7.16 24.96 -69.26
C GLN A 3 -7.64 25.47 -67.91
N ASN A 4 -8.75 26.19 -67.88
CA ASN A 4 -9.32 26.72 -66.61
C ASN A 4 -9.90 25.62 -65.73
N ILE A 5 -10.46 24.54 -66.26
CA ILE A 5 -11.03 23.43 -65.58
C ILE A 5 -9.91 22.60 -64.96
N ARG A 6 -8.79 22.38 -65.65
CA ARG A 6 -7.61 21.67 -65.08
C ARG A 6 -6.94 22.41 -63.94
N CYS A 7 -6.84 23.74 -64.03
CA CYS A 7 -6.28 24.54 -62.93
C CYS A 7 -7.14 24.50 -61.65
N ASN A 8 -8.47 24.58 -61.84
CA ASN A 8 -9.36 24.49 -60.65
C ASN A 8 -9.32 23.12 -59.97
N PHE A 9 -9.27 22.04 -60.74
CA PHE A 9 -9.19 20.67 -60.17
C PHE A 9 -7.86 20.40 -59.46
N VAL A 10 -6.74 20.90 -59.92
CA VAL A 10 -5.44 20.80 -59.26
C VAL A 10 -5.42 21.65 -57.98
N ARG A 11 -6.02 22.85 -58.03
CA ARG A 11 -6.13 23.75 -56.89
C ARG A 11 -6.97 23.15 -55.76
N GLU A 12 -8.09 22.54 -56.09
CA GLU A 12 -8.93 21.82 -55.10
C GLU A 12 -8.20 20.64 -54.46
N LYS A 13 -7.47 19.82 -55.24
CA LYS A 13 -6.67 18.73 -54.70
C LYS A 13 -5.56 19.20 -53.78
N ILE A 14 -4.90 20.30 -54.11
CA ILE A 14 -3.84 20.88 -53.27
C ILE A 14 -4.45 21.44 -51.98
N ILE A 15 -5.57 22.13 -52.05
CA ILE A 15 -6.26 22.65 -50.87
C ILE A 15 -6.72 21.50 -49.96
N ASN A 16 -7.30 20.44 -50.51
CA ASN A 16 -7.72 19.26 -49.75
C ASN A 16 -6.53 18.51 -49.15
N PHE A 17 -5.40 18.42 -49.83
CA PHE A 17 -4.17 17.83 -49.30
C PHE A 17 -3.56 18.65 -48.18
N ILE A 18 -3.53 19.97 -48.32
CA ILE A 18 -3.07 20.90 -47.27
C ILE A 18 -3.98 20.78 -46.02
N PHE A 19 -5.30 20.77 -46.25
CA PHE A 19 -6.28 20.60 -45.16
C PHE A 19 -6.15 19.22 -44.44
N TYR A 20 -5.89 18.15 -45.21
CA TYR A 20 -5.62 16.82 -44.66
C TYR A 20 -4.30 16.77 -43.86
N CYS A 21 -3.23 17.40 -44.38
CA CYS A 21 -1.96 17.51 -43.66
C CYS A 21 -2.07 18.38 -42.42
N MET A 22 -2.80 19.49 -42.45
CA MET A 22 -3.05 20.33 -41.27
C MET A 22 -3.86 19.58 -40.19
N LYS A 23 -4.89 18.83 -40.60
CA LYS A 23 -5.73 18.06 -39.71
C LYS A 23 -4.96 16.91 -39.04
N ASN A 24 -4.09 16.23 -39.79
CA ASN A 24 -3.27 15.13 -39.25
C ASN A 24 -2.09 15.64 -38.39
N ASN A 25 -1.50 16.80 -38.71
CA ASN A 25 -0.49 17.41 -37.83
C ASN A 25 -1.08 17.88 -36.49
N HIS A 26 -2.34 18.33 -36.48
CA HIS A 26 -3.01 18.72 -35.24
C HIS A 26 -3.36 17.49 -34.36
N LEU A 27 -3.79 16.37 -34.96
CA LEU A 27 -4.07 15.14 -34.30
C LEU A 27 -2.80 14.51 -33.66
N GLY A 28 -1.68 14.50 -34.40
CA GLY A 28 -0.41 14.00 -33.89
C GLY A 28 0.17 14.84 -32.73
N SER A 29 0.01 16.17 -32.79
CA SER A 29 0.47 17.07 -31.72
C SER A 29 -0.33 16.93 -30.45
N ASP A 30 -1.64 16.67 -30.51
CA ASP A 30 -2.51 16.48 -29.36
C ASP A 30 -2.30 15.12 -28.68
N GLU A 31 -2.02 14.06 -29.43
CA GLU A 31 -1.65 12.75 -28.86
C GLU A 31 -0.28 12.80 -28.19
N ILE A 32 0.72 13.37 -28.81
CA ILE A 32 2.05 13.60 -28.23
C ILE A 32 1.95 14.43 -26.95
N ARG A 33 1.13 15.47 -26.94
CA ARG A 33 0.90 16.32 -25.76
C ARG A 33 0.20 15.57 -24.64
N LYS A 34 -0.77 14.69 -24.95
CA LYS A 34 -1.45 13.85 -23.98
C LYS A 34 -0.50 12.80 -23.38
N SER A 35 0.33 12.15 -24.21
CA SER A 35 1.35 11.21 -23.75
C SER A 35 2.34 11.89 -22.80
N PHE A 36 2.92 13.02 -23.20
CA PHE A 36 3.83 13.80 -22.37
C PHE A 36 3.21 14.19 -21.01
N VAL A 37 1.97 14.68 -21.01
CA VAL A 37 1.26 15.03 -19.78
C VAL A 37 1.04 13.79 -18.89
N ASN A 38 0.71 12.64 -19.47
CA ASN A 38 0.56 11.39 -18.73
C ASN A 38 1.89 10.93 -18.15
N ASP A 39 2.99 11.01 -18.88
CA ASP A 39 4.32 10.66 -18.40
C ASP A 39 4.71 11.54 -17.21
N VAL A 40 4.49 12.84 -17.29
CA VAL A 40 4.73 13.75 -16.15
C VAL A 40 3.85 13.42 -14.96
N LYS A 41 2.55 13.10 -15.16
CA LYS A 41 1.66 12.63 -14.08
C LYS A 41 2.17 11.34 -13.43
N ASN A 42 2.65 10.40 -14.23
CA ASN A 42 3.19 9.13 -13.72
C ASN A 42 4.44 9.40 -12.87
N ILE A 43 5.38 10.23 -13.33
CA ILE A 43 6.57 10.63 -12.57
C ILE A 43 6.17 11.24 -11.20
N ILE A 44 5.19 12.15 -11.20
CA ILE A 44 4.70 12.78 -9.96
C ILE A 44 4.06 11.74 -9.03
N ASN A 45 3.23 10.86 -9.58
CA ASN A 45 2.56 9.82 -8.78
C ASN A 45 3.55 8.81 -8.20
N GLU A 46 4.54 8.39 -8.96
CA GLU A 46 5.61 7.51 -8.49
C GLU A 46 6.45 8.16 -7.39
N ALA A 47 6.81 9.43 -7.54
CA ALA A 47 7.54 10.18 -6.52
C ALA A 47 6.73 10.30 -5.22
N ARG A 48 5.43 10.61 -5.31
CA ARG A 48 4.52 10.67 -4.16
C ARG A 48 4.38 9.30 -3.47
N ALA A 49 4.15 8.24 -4.24
CA ALA A 49 4.05 6.89 -3.72
C ALA A 49 5.34 6.45 -3.01
N THR A 50 6.50 6.82 -3.56
CA THR A 50 7.81 6.53 -2.96
C THR A 50 8.00 7.30 -1.66
N ALA A 51 7.62 8.58 -1.60
CA ALA A 51 7.68 9.37 -0.38
C ALA A 51 6.81 8.77 0.74
N VAL A 52 5.58 8.37 0.42
CA VAL A 52 4.68 7.71 1.39
C VAL A 52 5.29 6.40 1.91
N ARG A 53 5.78 5.54 1.01
CA ARG A 53 6.44 4.28 1.41
C ARG A 53 7.66 4.53 2.31
N SER A 54 8.45 5.56 2.02
CA SER A 54 9.62 5.90 2.83
C SER A 54 9.22 6.34 4.25
N VAL A 55 8.18 7.16 4.39
CA VAL A 55 7.65 7.57 5.69
C VAL A 55 7.12 6.36 6.48
N ASP A 56 6.38 5.46 5.83
CA ASP A 56 5.87 4.25 6.47
C ASP A 56 7.00 3.32 6.91
N SER A 57 8.01 3.13 6.09
CA SER A 57 9.21 2.33 6.43
C SER A 57 9.97 2.93 7.61
N CYS A 58 10.20 4.25 7.61
CA CYS A 58 10.84 4.95 8.74
C CYS A 58 10.03 4.79 10.03
N ARG A 59 8.70 4.86 9.96
CA ARG A 59 7.82 4.67 11.12
C ARG A 59 7.90 3.26 11.67
N VAL A 60 7.88 2.25 10.82
CA VAL A 60 8.04 0.84 11.22
C VAL A 60 9.39 0.64 11.90
N GLN A 61 10.46 1.14 11.29
CA GLN A 61 11.82 1.03 11.84
C GLN A 61 11.96 1.76 13.18
N MET A 62 11.32 2.92 13.33
CA MET A 62 11.29 3.66 14.59
C MET A 62 10.64 2.83 15.70
N TYR A 63 9.43 2.26 15.47
CA TYR A 63 8.76 1.44 16.48
C TYR A 63 9.50 0.14 16.78
N TRP A 64 10.17 -0.44 15.80
CA TRP A 64 11.04 -1.59 16.00
C TRP A 64 12.23 -1.26 16.92
N ASN A 65 12.92 -0.14 16.66
CA ASN A 65 14.03 0.32 17.47
C ASN A 65 13.61 0.67 18.91
N ILE A 66 12.46 1.32 19.07
CA ILE A 66 11.87 1.60 20.38
C ILE A 66 11.56 0.29 21.11
N GLY A 67 10.95 -0.66 20.43
CA GLY A 67 10.65 -1.98 21.00
C GLY A 67 11.92 -2.73 21.43
N ARG A 68 12.95 -2.68 20.61
CA ARG A 68 14.29 -3.23 20.93
C ARG A 68 14.86 -2.59 22.17
N ARG A 69 14.87 -1.26 22.26
CA ARG A 69 15.45 -0.55 23.40
C ARG A 69 14.69 -0.82 24.71
N ILE A 70 13.36 -0.89 24.65
CA ILE A 70 12.53 -1.29 25.79
C ILE A 70 12.88 -2.71 26.24
N PHE A 71 12.98 -3.64 25.29
CA PHE A 71 13.30 -5.03 25.58
C PHE A 71 14.69 -5.20 26.22
N GLU A 72 15.70 -4.51 25.68
CA GLU A 72 17.06 -4.50 26.22
C GLU A 72 17.09 -3.97 27.67
N GLU A 73 16.36 -2.90 27.96
CA GLU A 73 16.26 -2.33 29.30
C GLU A 73 15.55 -3.28 30.29
N GLU A 74 14.47 -3.93 29.86
CA GLU A 74 13.81 -4.97 30.66
C GLU A 74 14.73 -6.14 31.02
N GLN A 75 15.64 -6.52 30.09
CA GLN A 75 16.59 -7.60 30.37
C GLN A 75 17.65 -7.20 31.42
N GLN A 76 18.02 -5.93 31.49
CA GLN A 76 18.94 -5.42 32.52
C GLN A 76 18.28 -5.34 33.90
N GLY A 77 16.94 -5.10 33.92
CA GLY A 77 16.15 -5.01 35.16
C GLY A 77 15.52 -6.31 35.66
N LYS A 78 15.92 -7.48 35.17
CA LYS A 78 15.29 -8.80 35.38
C LYS A 78 15.04 -9.23 36.85
N GLN A 79 15.65 -8.61 37.83
CA GLN A 79 15.49 -8.97 39.25
C GLN A 79 14.20 -8.42 39.87
N ARG A 80 13.36 -7.66 39.17
CA ARG A 80 12.11 -7.08 39.69
C ARG A 80 10.96 -7.39 38.73
N ALA A 81 9.98 -8.21 39.20
CA ALA A 81 8.85 -8.66 38.38
C ALA A 81 8.00 -7.53 37.77
N ASP A 82 7.88 -6.39 38.44
CA ASP A 82 7.08 -5.25 38.00
C ASP A 82 7.83 -4.19 37.20
N TYR A 83 9.15 -4.39 37.00
CA TYR A 83 10.01 -3.38 36.38
C TYR A 83 9.58 -3.01 34.97
N GLY A 84 9.21 -3.99 34.16
CA GLY A 84 8.81 -3.75 32.75
C GLY A 84 7.54 -2.92 32.61
N THR A 85 6.54 -3.12 33.46
CA THR A 85 5.29 -2.34 33.46
C THR A 85 5.56 -0.90 33.90
N TYR A 86 6.37 -0.74 34.96
CA TYR A 86 6.78 0.56 35.47
C TYR A 86 7.62 1.34 34.45
N LEU A 87 8.56 0.66 33.77
CA LEU A 87 9.40 1.22 32.74
C LEU A 87 8.57 1.83 31.58
N ILE A 88 7.62 1.09 31.04
CA ILE A 88 6.79 1.55 29.92
C ILE A 88 5.89 2.71 30.37
N LYS A 89 5.33 2.65 31.56
CA LYS A 89 4.51 3.73 32.12
C LYS A 89 5.30 5.02 32.27
N ASN A 90 6.47 4.97 32.87
CA ASN A 90 7.35 6.13 33.01
C ASN A 90 7.80 6.67 31.65
N LEU A 91 8.22 5.80 30.75
CA LEU A 91 8.62 6.20 29.40
C LEU A 91 7.47 6.96 28.69
N SER A 92 6.25 6.42 28.72
CA SER A 92 5.08 7.09 28.15
C SER A 92 4.84 8.46 28.77
N GLN A 93 4.88 8.57 30.09
CA GLN A 93 4.68 9.83 30.81
C GLN A 93 5.73 10.92 30.43
N CYS A 94 6.94 10.50 30.10
CA CYS A 94 8.00 11.42 29.69
C CYS A 94 7.88 11.88 28.24
N ILE A 95 7.53 10.96 27.31
CA ILE A 95 7.65 11.26 25.88
C ILE A 95 6.30 11.60 25.21
N GLU A 96 5.17 11.12 25.73
CA GLU A 96 3.85 11.41 25.15
C GLU A 96 3.49 12.89 25.13
N PRO A 97 3.78 13.71 26.17
CA PRO A 97 3.51 15.14 26.17
C PRO A 97 4.27 15.90 25.06
N GLU A 98 5.47 15.43 24.69
CA GLU A 98 6.32 16.08 23.70
C GLU A 98 6.05 15.59 22.28
N TYR A 99 5.85 14.26 22.10
CA TYR A 99 5.77 13.61 20.79
C TYR A 99 4.35 13.14 20.42
N GLY A 100 3.38 13.27 21.35
CA GLY A 100 1.98 12.98 21.10
C GLY A 100 1.57 11.51 21.26
N SER A 101 0.33 11.22 20.85
CA SER A 101 -0.37 9.94 21.07
C SER A 101 0.27 8.71 20.41
N GLY A 102 1.29 8.89 19.57
CA GLY A 102 2.11 7.81 19.02
C GLY A 102 2.94 7.06 20.07
N PHE A 103 3.03 7.58 21.32
CA PHE A 103 3.90 7.07 22.38
C PHE A 103 3.15 6.76 23.70
N THR A 104 1.83 6.49 23.60
CA THR A 104 1.04 5.97 24.71
C THR A 104 1.57 4.63 25.21
N ILE A 105 1.26 4.28 26.45
CA ILE A 105 1.60 2.98 27.08
C ILE A 105 1.27 1.82 26.12
N ARG A 106 0.05 1.79 25.58
CA ARG A 106 -0.39 0.75 24.64
C ARG A 106 0.45 0.68 23.38
N GLN A 107 0.91 1.82 22.88
CA GLN A 107 1.75 1.88 21.67
C GLN A 107 3.17 1.38 21.95
N LEU A 108 3.72 1.72 23.10
CA LEU A 108 5.04 1.24 23.54
C LEU A 108 5.03 -0.27 23.83
N GLU A 109 3.96 -0.80 24.43
CA GLU A 109 3.76 -2.24 24.61
C GLU A 109 3.71 -2.97 23.25
N ARG A 110 3.00 -2.42 22.26
CA ARG A 110 2.98 -2.95 20.90
C ARG A 110 4.37 -2.93 20.25
N SER A 111 5.13 -1.87 20.45
CA SER A 111 6.50 -1.77 19.93
C SER A 111 7.40 -2.85 20.55
N ARG A 112 7.29 -3.06 21.87
CA ARG A 112 7.99 -4.14 22.57
C ARG A 112 7.59 -5.52 22.04
N GLN A 113 6.28 -5.77 21.85
CA GLN A 113 5.76 -7.02 21.28
C GLN A 113 6.24 -7.22 19.86
N PHE A 114 6.29 -6.16 19.06
CA PHE A 114 6.79 -6.18 17.70
C PHE A 114 8.24 -6.65 17.65
N TYR A 115 9.12 -6.10 18.48
CA TYR A 115 10.51 -6.57 18.55
C TYR A 115 10.62 -8.02 19.04
N ARG A 116 9.80 -8.45 19.98
CA ARG A 116 9.80 -9.86 20.47
C ARG A 116 9.42 -10.86 19.36
N ILE A 117 8.53 -10.47 18.47
CA ILE A 117 8.08 -11.32 17.34
C ILE A 117 9.07 -11.27 16.19
N TYR A 118 9.66 -10.09 15.92
CA TYR A 118 10.59 -9.84 14.83
C TYR A 118 11.94 -9.36 15.37
N PRO A 119 12.73 -10.22 16.05
CA PRO A 119 13.97 -9.80 16.71
C PRO A 119 15.09 -9.45 15.73
N ILE A 120 14.99 -9.89 14.48
CA ILE A 120 15.96 -9.65 13.42
C ILE A 120 15.42 -8.56 12.48
N ALA A 121 16.12 -7.43 12.38
CA ALA A 121 15.69 -6.29 11.58
C ALA A 121 15.43 -6.64 10.09
N SER A 122 16.20 -7.57 9.52
CA SER A 122 16.02 -8.03 8.14
C SER A 122 14.74 -8.84 7.89
N THR A 123 14.09 -9.33 8.94
CA THR A 123 12.79 -10.02 8.83
C THR A 123 11.64 -9.04 8.72
N VAL A 124 11.86 -7.77 9.08
CA VAL A 124 10.84 -6.72 8.98
C VAL A 124 10.70 -6.29 7.50
N ARG A 125 9.54 -6.60 6.92
CA ARG A 125 9.26 -6.28 5.51
C ARG A 125 8.97 -4.80 5.34
N THR A 126 9.71 -4.14 4.47
CA THR A 126 9.57 -2.71 4.17
C THR A 126 8.31 -2.37 3.35
N GLN A 127 7.65 -3.38 2.77
CA GLN A 127 6.42 -3.23 2.01
C GLN A 127 5.17 -3.08 2.90
N LEU A 128 5.26 -3.48 4.19
CA LEU A 128 4.17 -3.38 5.14
C LEU A 128 4.29 -2.11 5.98
N ASN A 129 3.16 -1.47 6.21
CA ASN A 129 3.09 -0.29 7.07
C ASN A 129 2.83 -0.68 8.55
N TRP A 130 2.97 0.29 9.45
CA TRP A 130 2.77 0.06 10.88
C TRP A 130 1.35 -0.43 11.22
N SER A 131 0.33 0.00 10.49
CA SER A 131 -1.04 -0.44 10.73
C SER A 131 -1.24 -1.92 10.43
N GLN A 132 -0.57 -2.46 9.40
CA GLN A 132 -0.54 -3.88 9.11
C GLN A 132 0.22 -4.65 10.18
N TYR A 133 1.40 -4.18 10.62
CA TYR A 133 2.13 -4.82 11.70
C TYR A 133 1.34 -4.89 13.00
N LYS A 134 0.55 -3.85 13.35
CA LYS A 134 -0.34 -3.90 14.52
C LYS A 134 -1.36 -5.05 14.46
N LEU A 135 -1.84 -5.40 13.27
CA LEU A 135 -2.73 -6.54 13.07
C LEU A 135 -1.96 -7.86 13.18
N LEU A 136 -0.82 -7.96 12.52
CA LEU A 136 0.00 -9.18 12.49
C LEU A 136 0.53 -9.56 13.86
N ILE A 137 1.02 -8.62 14.66
CA ILE A 137 1.52 -8.92 16.01
C ILE A 137 0.43 -9.35 16.99
N SER A 138 -0.84 -9.11 16.67
CA SER A 138 -1.96 -9.61 17.47
C SER A 138 -2.31 -11.07 17.21
N ILE A 139 -1.76 -11.68 16.16
CA ILE A 139 -1.96 -13.09 15.81
C ILE A 139 -0.95 -13.95 16.60
N PRO A 140 -1.41 -14.81 17.55
CA PRO A 140 -0.52 -15.63 18.38
C PRO A 140 0.21 -16.70 17.56
N ASP A 141 -0.49 -17.36 16.64
CA ASP A 141 0.05 -18.44 15.81
C ASP A 141 1.07 -17.89 14.81
N PRO A 142 2.34 -18.35 14.86
CA PRO A 142 3.38 -17.87 13.96
C PRO A 142 3.12 -18.23 12.48
N TYR A 143 2.58 -19.42 12.18
CA TYR A 143 2.29 -19.85 10.80
C TYR A 143 1.15 -19.03 10.19
N LYS A 144 0.09 -18.81 10.96
CA LYS A 144 -1.03 -17.95 10.55
C LYS A 144 -0.56 -16.51 10.31
N ARG A 145 0.31 -15.99 11.18
CA ARG A 145 0.89 -14.64 11.04
C ARG A 145 1.73 -14.53 9.79
N GLU A 146 2.65 -15.48 9.55
CA GLU A 146 3.50 -15.52 8.36
C GLU A 146 2.66 -15.61 7.09
N TYR A 147 1.61 -16.42 7.08
CA TYR A 147 0.67 -16.49 5.97
C TYR A 147 0.07 -15.11 5.63
N TYR A 148 -0.52 -14.41 6.61
CA TYR A 148 -1.10 -13.10 6.35
C TYR A 148 -0.06 -12.04 6.00
N GLU A 149 1.16 -12.15 6.51
CA GLU A 149 2.28 -11.29 6.16
C GLU A 149 2.65 -11.46 4.68
N LEU A 150 2.84 -12.70 4.22
CA LEU A 150 3.17 -13.03 2.84
C LEU A 150 2.04 -12.61 1.88
N GLU A 151 0.80 -12.95 2.21
CA GLU A 151 -0.35 -12.59 1.37
C GLU A 151 -0.55 -11.09 1.29
N SER A 152 -0.33 -10.36 2.37
CA SER A 152 -0.41 -8.89 2.37
C SER A 152 0.61 -8.27 1.42
N VAL A 153 1.83 -8.80 1.38
CA VAL A 153 2.89 -8.35 0.46
C VAL A 153 2.57 -8.76 -0.98
N ASN A 154 2.29 -10.04 -1.23
CA ASN A 154 2.09 -10.59 -2.57
C ASN A 154 0.89 -9.97 -3.29
N ASN A 155 -0.18 -9.71 -2.55
CA ASN A 155 -1.40 -9.12 -3.11
C ASN A 155 -1.47 -7.59 -2.93
N GLY A 156 -0.48 -6.96 -2.30
CA GLY A 156 -0.47 -5.52 -2.02
C GLY A 156 -1.68 -5.09 -1.19
N TRP A 157 -2.06 -5.86 -0.17
CA TRP A 157 -3.21 -5.53 0.67
C TRP A 157 -2.97 -4.25 1.47
N THR A 158 -4.01 -3.46 1.59
CA THR A 158 -4.05 -2.36 2.57
C THR A 158 -4.27 -2.91 3.98
N ALA A 159 -4.06 -2.09 5.00
CA ALA A 159 -4.35 -2.50 6.39
C ALA A 159 -5.81 -2.94 6.58
N ARG A 160 -6.77 -2.28 5.90
CA ARG A 160 -8.20 -2.66 5.95
C ARG A 160 -8.46 -4.00 5.28
N GLU A 161 -7.81 -4.28 4.16
CA GLU A 161 -7.91 -5.57 3.47
C GLU A 161 -7.29 -6.68 4.30
N THR A 162 -6.10 -6.46 4.88
CA THR A 162 -5.47 -7.40 5.80
C THR A 162 -6.39 -7.72 6.99
N GLU A 163 -6.97 -6.71 7.63
CA GLU A 163 -7.91 -6.87 8.75
C GLU A 163 -9.14 -7.68 8.33
N ARG A 164 -9.73 -7.37 7.18
CA ARG A 164 -10.87 -8.10 6.64
C ARG A 164 -10.54 -9.58 6.40
N GLN A 165 -9.38 -9.89 5.81
CA GLN A 165 -8.99 -11.27 5.55
C GLN A 165 -8.70 -12.05 6.84
N ILE A 166 -8.13 -11.40 7.86
CA ILE A 166 -7.96 -11.99 9.19
C ILE A 166 -9.33 -12.28 9.82
N ASN A 167 -10.26 -11.31 9.79
CA ASN A 167 -11.60 -11.44 10.39
C ASN A 167 -12.47 -12.47 9.64
N SER A 168 -12.29 -12.63 8.33
CA SER A 168 -12.97 -13.65 7.54
C SER A 168 -12.36 -15.05 7.69
N GLN A 169 -11.33 -15.18 8.54
CA GLN A 169 -10.65 -16.45 8.79
C GLN A 169 -10.15 -17.14 7.52
N LEU A 170 -9.57 -16.35 6.59
CA LEU A 170 -9.12 -16.88 5.29
C LEU A 170 -8.13 -18.04 5.45
N TYR A 171 -7.20 -17.95 6.41
CA TYR A 171 -6.21 -19.01 6.69
C TYR A 171 -6.90 -20.32 7.10
N GLU A 172 -7.85 -20.26 8.02
CA GLU A 172 -8.60 -21.42 8.49
C GLU A 172 -9.46 -22.03 7.37
N ARG A 173 -10.13 -21.19 6.58
CA ARG A 173 -10.89 -21.66 5.41
C ARG A 173 -10.01 -22.39 4.40
N LEU A 174 -8.78 -21.93 4.18
CA LEU A 174 -7.83 -22.58 3.28
C LEU A 174 -7.32 -23.91 3.83
N LEU A 175 -7.13 -24.03 5.15
CA LEU A 175 -6.72 -25.29 5.79
C LEU A 175 -7.83 -26.34 5.71
N LEU A 176 -9.08 -25.93 5.81
CA LEU A 176 -10.25 -26.83 5.83
C LEU A 176 -10.77 -27.16 4.41
N SER A 177 -10.39 -26.39 3.41
CA SER A 177 -10.89 -26.57 2.05
C SER A 177 -10.08 -27.61 1.27
N ASN A 178 -10.80 -28.52 0.59
CA ASN A 178 -10.25 -29.39 -0.42
C ASN A 178 -9.95 -28.62 -1.73
N ASP A 179 -10.65 -27.51 -1.97
CA ASP A 179 -10.49 -26.62 -3.11
C ASP A 179 -9.99 -25.24 -2.67
N LYS A 180 -8.67 -25.14 -2.53
CA LYS A 180 -7.99 -23.90 -2.12
C LYS A 180 -8.11 -22.79 -3.17
N GLU A 181 -8.14 -23.15 -4.43
CA GLU A 181 -8.23 -22.22 -5.56
C GLU A 181 -9.55 -21.43 -5.53
N SER A 182 -10.66 -22.12 -5.31
CA SER A 182 -11.98 -21.46 -5.19
C SER A 182 -12.06 -20.51 -3.98
N VAL A 183 -11.45 -20.88 -2.84
CA VAL A 183 -11.40 -20.01 -1.65
C VAL A 183 -10.60 -18.75 -1.93
N LEU A 184 -9.45 -18.88 -2.58
CA LEU A 184 -8.61 -17.73 -2.98
C LEU A 184 -9.30 -16.86 -4.03
N ALA A 185 -10.00 -17.46 -4.99
CA ALA A 185 -10.76 -16.74 -6.00
C ALA A 185 -11.90 -15.90 -5.39
N LEU A 186 -12.61 -16.44 -4.39
CA LEU A 186 -13.62 -15.69 -3.65
C LEU A 186 -13.01 -14.51 -2.89
N ALA A 187 -11.90 -14.70 -2.18
CA ALA A 187 -11.20 -13.63 -1.48
C ALA A 187 -10.73 -12.52 -2.43
N ARG A 188 -10.31 -12.86 -3.65
CA ARG A 188 -9.95 -11.91 -4.72
C ARG A 188 -11.17 -11.20 -5.30
N LYS A 189 -12.29 -11.90 -5.50
CA LYS A 189 -13.57 -11.30 -5.98
C LYS A 189 -14.11 -10.26 -5.01
N GLU A 190 -14.05 -10.50 -3.72
CA GLU A 190 -14.42 -9.52 -2.69
C GLU A 190 -13.59 -8.23 -2.80
N ARG A 191 -12.32 -8.34 -3.23
CA ARG A 191 -11.47 -7.19 -3.51
C ARG A 191 -11.93 -6.39 -4.73
N ILE A 192 -12.31 -7.09 -5.82
CA ILE A 192 -12.77 -6.46 -7.07
C ILE A 192 -14.12 -5.75 -6.85
N SER A 193 -15.03 -6.33 -6.05
CA SER A 193 -16.34 -5.74 -5.75
C SER A 193 -16.28 -4.45 -4.91
N LEU A 194 -15.14 -4.15 -4.30
CA LEU A 194 -14.94 -2.91 -3.53
C LEU A 194 -14.33 -1.77 -4.37
N THR A 195 -14.05 -2.00 -5.65
CA THR A 195 -13.68 -0.90 -6.54
C THR A 195 -14.92 -0.07 -6.91
N PRO A 196 -14.84 1.27 -6.99
CA PRO A 196 -15.99 2.14 -7.26
C PRO A 196 -16.79 1.78 -8.52
N GLN A 197 -16.16 1.12 -9.48
CA GLN A 197 -16.77 0.68 -10.75
C GLN A 197 -17.69 -0.55 -10.60
N ALA A 198 -17.54 -1.35 -9.55
CA ALA A 198 -18.36 -2.53 -9.32
C ALA A 198 -19.67 -2.24 -8.55
N VAL A 199 -19.84 -1.00 -8.05
CA VAL A 199 -21.03 -0.58 -7.30
C VAL A 199 -22.14 -0.05 -8.22
N ILE A 200 -21.83 0.25 -9.48
CA ILE A 200 -22.83 0.65 -10.46
C ILE A 200 -23.45 -0.65 -11.01
N LYS A 201 -24.44 -1.19 -10.30
CA LYS A 201 -25.38 -2.13 -10.91
C LYS A 201 -26.23 -1.33 -11.87
N ASP A 202 -26.23 -1.69 -13.15
CA ASP A 202 -27.19 -1.20 -14.13
C ASP A 202 -28.61 -1.36 -13.57
N PRO A 203 -29.42 -0.30 -13.51
CA PRO A 203 -30.82 -0.46 -13.19
C PRO A 203 -31.47 -1.17 -14.37
N MET A 204 -32.03 -2.36 -14.12
CA MET A 204 -33.00 -2.98 -15.05
C MET A 204 -34.25 -2.14 -15.10
#